data_7192cecb6e4e1fe73b3bdf4f02ffab1d
#
_entry.id   7192cecb6e4e1fe73b3bdf4f02ffab1d
#
_cell.length_a   1.000
_cell.length_b   1.000
_cell.length_c   1.000
_cell.angle_alpha   90.00
_cell.angle_beta   90.00
_cell.angle_gamma   90.00
#
_symmetry.space_group_name_H-M   'P 1'
#
loop_
_entity.id
_entity.type
_entity.pdbx_description
1 polymer ?
#
loop_
_entity_poly.entity_id
_entity_poly.type
_entity_poly.pdbx_seq_one_letter_code
_entity_poly.pdbx_strand_id
1 'polypeptide(L)'
;LSDQQLLEVNVFSFGFKHGMPVESDLMIDVRFLPNPFYDPEMRTMTGLDERVAAYVLDNPTTKKFLKSWFELLDVIMPGYVAEGKSHLSIAVGCTGGQHRSVAIAKATSEHLLQAGYRATLSHRDLALANTQAKGQ
;
A
#
# COMPACT_ATOMS: atom_id res chain seq x y z
N LEU A 1 23.62 -3.00 -13.21
CA LEU A 1 22.18 -2.96 -12.98
C LEU A 1 21.43 -2.80 -14.30
N SER A 2 20.33 -3.51 -14.47
CA SER A 2 19.44 -3.30 -15.60
C SER A 2 18.73 -1.93 -15.47
N ASP A 3 18.19 -1.40 -16.58
CA ASP A 3 17.42 -0.15 -16.53
C ASP A 3 16.27 -0.22 -15.54
N GLN A 4 15.60 -1.38 -15.47
CA GLN A 4 14.53 -1.63 -14.51
C GLN A 4 15.02 -1.52 -13.06
N GLN A 5 16.23 -2.00 -12.77
CA GLN A 5 16.80 -1.95 -11.42
C GLN A 5 17.34 -0.57 -11.04
N LEU A 6 17.52 0.32 -12.01
CA LEU A 6 17.91 1.71 -11.73
C LEU A 6 16.74 2.54 -11.20
N LEU A 7 15.51 2.10 -11.42
CA LEU A 7 14.33 2.74 -10.87
C LEU A 7 14.12 2.27 -9.43
N GLU A 8 14.17 3.20 -8.48
CA GLU A 8 13.82 2.91 -7.08
C GLU A 8 12.34 3.20 -6.86
N VAL A 9 11.61 2.19 -6.42
CA VAL A 9 10.18 2.32 -6.14
C VAL A 9 9.96 2.33 -4.64
N ASN A 10 9.33 3.37 -4.13
CA ASN A 10 8.94 3.47 -2.73
C ASN A 10 7.42 3.31 -2.63
N VAL A 11 6.99 2.21 -2.02
CA VAL A 11 5.56 1.96 -1.75
C VAL A 11 5.32 2.27 -0.29
N PHE A 12 4.33 3.10 0.01
CA PHE A 12 4.01 3.40 1.39
C PHE A 12 2.50 3.51 1.61
N SER A 13 2.09 3.12 2.82
CA SER A 13 0.71 3.27 3.26
C SER A 13 0.53 4.55 4.06
N PHE A 14 -0.69 5.09 4.07
CA PHE A 14 -1.04 6.27 4.86
C PHE A 14 -2.53 6.26 5.20
N GLY A 15 -2.89 7.10 6.17
CA GLY A 15 -4.30 7.36 6.50
C GLY A 15 -4.70 8.76 6.08
N PHE A 16 -5.81 8.88 5.34
CA PHE A 16 -6.28 10.19 4.87
C PHE A 16 -6.52 11.17 6.01
N LYS A 17 -6.91 10.67 7.19
CA LYS A 17 -7.14 11.55 8.35
C LYS A 17 -5.88 12.24 8.85
N HIS A 18 -4.70 11.73 8.49
CA HIS A 18 -3.42 12.33 8.86
C HIS A 18 -2.82 13.20 7.75
N GLY A 19 -3.59 13.46 6.70
CA GLY A 19 -3.17 14.30 5.59
C GLY A 19 -2.69 13.51 4.39
N MET A 20 -3.05 13.97 3.20
CA MET A 20 -2.61 13.35 1.95
C MET A 20 -1.12 13.62 1.71
N PRO A 21 -0.37 12.60 1.27
CA PRO A 21 1.02 12.84 0.88
C PRO A 21 1.05 13.65 -0.42
N VAL A 22 1.78 14.78 -0.39
CA VAL A 22 1.88 15.67 -1.55
C VAL A 22 2.91 15.20 -2.57
N GLU A 23 3.88 14.40 -2.14
CA GLU A 23 4.97 13.93 -2.99
C GLU A 23 4.81 12.46 -3.34
N SER A 24 3.76 12.15 -4.09
CA SER A 24 3.57 10.81 -4.65
C SER A 24 3.31 10.90 -6.14
N ASP A 25 3.85 9.95 -6.90
CA ASP A 25 3.61 9.86 -8.34
C ASP A 25 2.30 9.15 -8.62
N LEU A 26 2.00 8.12 -7.83
CA LEU A 26 0.74 7.38 -7.90
C LEU A 26 0.13 7.34 -6.51
N MET A 27 -1.18 7.51 -6.46
CA MET A 27 -1.94 7.39 -5.21
C MET A 27 -3.19 6.58 -5.48
N ILE A 28 -3.44 5.58 -4.65
CA ILE A 28 -4.67 4.80 -4.72
C ILE A 28 -5.40 4.84 -3.39
N ASP A 29 -6.69 5.15 -3.47
CA ASP A 29 -7.59 5.18 -2.32
C ASP A 29 -8.27 3.82 -2.22
N VAL A 30 -7.99 3.09 -1.14
CA VAL A 30 -8.56 1.76 -0.90
C VAL A 30 -9.62 1.77 0.20
N ARG A 31 -10.23 2.94 0.49
CA ARG A 31 -11.30 3.03 1.50
C ARG A 31 -12.55 2.25 1.12
N PHE A 32 -12.70 1.84 -0.14
CA PHE A 32 -13.84 1.03 -0.60
C PHE A 32 -13.73 -0.44 -0.21
N LEU A 33 -12.57 -0.91 0.25
CA LEU A 33 -12.37 -2.29 0.66
C LEU A 33 -12.98 -2.56 2.04
N PRO A 34 -13.21 -3.84 2.38
CA PRO A 34 -13.74 -4.19 3.71
C PRO A 34 -12.89 -3.61 4.83
N ASN A 35 -13.54 -3.05 5.84
CA ASN A 35 -12.86 -2.32 6.91
C ASN A 35 -12.80 -3.15 8.20
N PRO A 36 -11.61 -3.66 8.59
CA PRO A 36 -11.45 -4.43 9.83
C PRO A 36 -11.80 -3.65 11.10
N PHE A 37 -11.86 -2.33 11.03
CA PHE A 37 -12.21 -1.48 12.16
C PHE A 37 -13.57 -1.85 12.78
N TYR A 38 -14.50 -2.38 11.98
CA TYR A 38 -15.83 -2.76 12.46
C TYR A 38 -15.83 -4.11 13.18
N ASP A 39 -14.73 -4.86 13.15
CA ASP A 39 -14.57 -6.08 13.92
C ASP A 39 -13.88 -5.74 15.25
N PRO A 40 -14.52 -6.01 16.42
CA PRO A 40 -13.93 -5.64 17.71
C PRO A 40 -12.55 -6.24 17.96
N GLU A 41 -12.28 -7.44 17.47
CA GLU A 41 -10.97 -8.07 17.65
C GLU A 41 -9.90 -7.43 16.77
N MET A 42 -10.23 -7.14 15.51
CA MET A 42 -9.27 -6.62 14.53
C MET A 42 -9.07 -5.11 14.64
N ARG A 43 -9.99 -4.40 15.29
CA ARG A 43 -9.94 -2.94 15.40
C ARG A 43 -8.61 -2.43 15.97
N THR A 44 -8.07 -3.11 16.96
CA THR A 44 -6.82 -2.72 17.63
C THR A 44 -5.58 -3.33 17.00
N MET A 45 -5.75 -4.21 16.03
CA MET A 45 -4.67 -4.80 15.26
C MET A 45 -4.34 -3.93 14.05
N THR A 46 -3.27 -4.26 13.35
CA THR A 46 -2.91 -3.58 12.10
C THR A 46 -2.86 -4.55 10.93
N GLY A 47 -2.71 -4.03 9.72
CA GLY A 47 -2.53 -4.85 8.52
C GLY A 47 -1.25 -5.67 8.50
N LEU A 48 -0.34 -5.47 9.47
CA LEU A 48 0.83 -6.33 9.66
C LEU A 48 0.45 -7.67 10.29
N ASP A 49 -0.68 -7.74 10.98
CA ASP A 49 -1.21 -8.98 11.54
C ASP A 49 -1.82 -9.83 10.43
N GLU A 50 -1.48 -11.11 10.40
CA GLU A 50 -1.94 -12.02 9.34
C GLU A 50 -3.46 -12.15 9.27
N ARG A 51 -4.17 -12.08 10.40
CA ARG A 51 -5.63 -12.16 10.44
C ARG A 51 -6.26 -10.95 9.76
N VAL A 52 -5.73 -9.76 10.02
CA VAL A 52 -6.21 -8.52 9.42
C VAL A 52 -5.91 -8.52 7.93
N ALA A 53 -4.69 -8.89 7.56
CA ALA A 53 -4.30 -9.00 6.16
C ALA A 53 -5.20 -9.98 5.40
N ALA A 54 -5.47 -11.16 5.98
CA ALA A 54 -6.33 -12.17 5.37
C ALA A 54 -7.76 -11.65 5.21
N TYR A 55 -8.28 -10.97 6.23
CA TYR A 55 -9.63 -10.38 6.16
C TYR A 55 -9.77 -9.42 4.98
N VAL A 56 -8.77 -8.58 4.77
CA VAL A 56 -8.77 -7.62 3.64
C VAL A 56 -8.54 -8.34 2.32
N LEU A 57 -7.49 -9.17 2.24
CA LEU A 57 -7.02 -9.73 0.97
C LEU A 57 -7.89 -10.86 0.44
N ASP A 58 -8.54 -11.63 1.32
CA ASP A 58 -9.35 -12.78 0.88
C ASP A 58 -10.74 -12.40 0.41
N ASN A 59 -11.11 -11.13 0.52
CA ASN A 59 -12.40 -10.64 0.07
C ASN A 59 -12.45 -10.63 -1.47
N PRO A 60 -13.57 -11.07 -2.09
CA PRO A 60 -13.68 -11.09 -3.56
C PRO A 60 -13.48 -9.74 -4.22
N THR A 61 -13.95 -8.65 -3.60
CA THR A 61 -13.74 -7.29 -4.14
C THR A 61 -12.27 -6.94 -4.15
N THR A 62 -11.55 -7.28 -3.09
CA THR A 62 -10.10 -7.03 -3.01
C THR A 62 -9.35 -7.81 -4.08
N LYS A 63 -9.73 -9.08 -4.30
CA LYS A 63 -9.10 -9.90 -5.33
C LYS A 63 -9.31 -9.32 -6.72
N LYS A 64 -10.50 -8.83 -7.03
CA LYS A 64 -10.79 -8.16 -8.30
C LYS A 64 -9.98 -6.87 -8.45
N PHE A 65 -9.95 -6.08 -7.38
CA PHE A 65 -9.17 -4.84 -7.37
C PHE A 65 -7.69 -5.11 -7.61
N LEU A 66 -7.10 -6.04 -6.88
CA LEU A 66 -5.66 -6.33 -7.01
C LEU A 66 -5.32 -6.84 -8.40
N LYS A 67 -6.18 -7.65 -9.02
CA LYS A 67 -5.96 -8.11 -10.38
C LYS A 67 -5.86 -6.92 -11.34
N SER A 68 -6.80 -5.99 -11.26
CA SER A 68 -6.81 -4.80 -12.13
C SER A 68 -5.65 -3.85 -11.80
N TRP A 69 -5.37 -3.66 -10.51
CA TRP A 69 -4.28 -2.80 -10.05
C TRP A 69 -2.92 -3.31 -10.51
N PHE A 70 -2.67 -4.61 -10.38
CA PHE A 70 -1.42 -5.22 -10.83
C PHE A 70 -1.30 -5.20 -12.36
N GLU A 71 -2.39 -5.43 -13.09
CA GLU A 71 -2.39 -5.30 -14.56
C GLU A 71 -2.03 -3.88 -15.00
N LEU A 72 -2.59 -2.88 -14.31
CA LEU A 72 -2.24 -1.49 -14.59
C LEU A 72 -0.76 -1.22 -14.32
N LEU A 73 -0.24 -1.65 -13.18
CA LEU A 73 1.18 -1.48 -12.86
C LEU A 73 2.07 -2.15 -13.89
N ASP A 74 1.70 -3.36 -14.35
CA ASP A 74 2.47 -4.08 -15.36
C ASP A 74 2.53 -3.34 -16.69
N VAL A 75 1.54 -2.49 -16.97
CA VAL A 75 1.53 -1.63 -18.16
C VAL A 75 2.35 -0.37 -17.97
N ILE A 76 2.19 0.32 -16.83
CA ILE A 76 2.79 1.64 -16.65
C ILE A 76 4.24 1.60 -16.16
N MET A 77 4.63 0.58 -15.41
CA MET A 77 5.99 0.50 -14.87
C MET A 77 7.08 0.48 -15.96
N PRO A 78 6.94 -0.32 -17.03
CA PRO A 78 7.92 -0.23 -18.13
C PRO A 78 8.00 1.15 -18.77
N GLY A 79 6.87 1.89 -18.78
CA GLY A 79 6.85 3.27 -19.28
C GLY A 79 7.71 4.21 -18.46
N TYR A 80 7.67 4.09 -17.13
CA TYR A 80 8.53 4.89 -16.25
C TYR A 80 10.01 4.54 -16.44
N VAL A 81 10.33 3.27 -16.61
CA VAL A 81 11.69 2.84 -16.90
C VAL A 81 12.17 3.45 -18.21
N ALA A 82 11.36 3.38 -19.26
CA ALA A 82 11.70 3.92 -20.58
C ALA A 82 11.88 5.43 -20.55
N GLU A 83 11.12 6.14 -19.71
CA GLU A 83 11.26 7.59 -19.52
C GLU A 83 12.56 7.98 -18.83
N GLY A 84 13.21 7.02 -18.16
CA GLY A 84 14.43 7.29 -17.41
C GLY A 84 14.18 7.78 -15.99
N LYS A 85 12.98 7.54 -15.45
CA LYS A 85 12.65 7.94 -14.08
C LYS A 85 13.53 7.16 -13.10
N SER A 86 14.12 7.86 -12.13
CA SER A 86 15.01 7.23 -11.15
C SER A 86 14.32 6.89 -9.83
N HIS A 87 13.25 7.59 -9.50
CA HIS A 87 12.47 7.38 -8.27
C HIS A 87 10.99 7.42 -8.58
N LEU A 88 10.23 6.50 -8.01
CA LEU A 88 8.78 6.44 -8.13
C LEU A 88 8.18 6.20 -6.75
N SER A 89 7.26 7.04 -6.33
CA SER A 89 6.55 6.89 -5.06
C SER A 89 5.09 6.50 -5.31
N ILE A 90 4.67 5.38 -4.71
CA ILE A 90 3.32 4.87 -4.77
C ILE A 90 2.71 4.94 -3.38
N ALA A 91 1.66 5.73 -3.23
CA ALA A 91 0.97 5.92 -1.96
C ALA A 91 -0.35 5.15 -1.96
N VAL A 92 -0.59 4.39 -0.90
CA VAL A 92 -1.83 3.61 -0.72
C VAL A 92 -2.52 4.12 0.55
N GLY A 93 -3.73 4.65 0.41
CA GLY A 93 -4.44 5.30 1.50
C GLY A 93 -5.74 4.63 1.90
N CYS A 94 -5.96 4.52 3.21
CA CYS A 94 -7.27 4.22 3.79
C CYS A 94 -7.58 5.28 4.85
N THR A 95 -8.66 5.12 5.62
CA THR A 95 -9.07 6.19 6.53
C THR A 95 -8.00 6.49 7.60
N GLY A 96 -7.60 5.47 8.36
CA GLY A 96 -6.66 5.64 9.47
C GLY A 96 -5.24 5.21 9.20
N GLY A 97 -4.98 4.51 8.10
CA GLY A 97 -3.65 4.01 7.77
C GLY A 97 -3.22 2.78 8.56
N GLN A 98 -4.16 2.05 9.17
CA GLN A 98 -3.85 0.92 10.07
C GLN A 98 -4.05 -0.45 9.43
N HIS A 99 -5.04 -0.62 8.57
CA HIS A 99 -5.52 -1.93 8.13
C HIS A 99 -5.41 -2.11 6.62
N ARG A 100 -6.36 -1.55 5.87
CA ARG A 100 -6.50 -1.78 4.43
C ARG A 100 -5.30 -1.31 3.64
N SER A 101 -4.85 -0.08 3.89
CA SER A 101 -3.70 0.50 3.19
C SER A 101 -2.42 -0.29 3.46
N VAL A 102 -2.25 -0.78 4.69
CA VAL A 102 -1.07 -1.57 5.08
C VAL A 102 -1.02 -2.88 4.29
N ALA A 103 -2.14 -3.60 4.25
CA ALA A 103 -2.22 -4.87 3.52
C ALA A 103 -2.01 -4.68 2.01
N ILE A 104 -2.64 -3.66 1.42
CA ILE A 104 -2.53 -3.41 -0.02
C ILE A 104 -1.14 -2.88 -0.40
N ALA A 105 -0.54 -2.02 0.42
CA ALA A 105 0.82 -1.54 0.16
C ALA A 105 1.82 -2.70 0.16
N LYS A 106 1.69 -3.62 1.12
CA LYS A 106 2.53 -4.82 1.16
C LYS A 106 2.35 -5.68 -0.08
N ALA A 107 1.10 -5.96 -0.48
CA ALA A 107 0.81 -6.75 -1.68
C ALA A 107 1.38 -6.07 -2.93
N THR A 108 1.28 -4.75 -3.02
CA THR A 108 1.83 -3.96 -4.14
C THR A 108 3.36 -4.09 -4.20
N SER A 109 4.02 -3.91 -3.06
CA SER A 109 5.47 -4.03 -2.97
C SER A 109 5.94 -5.44 -3.38
N GLU A 110 5.25 -6.47 -2.90
CA GLU A 110 5.59 -7.86 -3.25
C GLU A 110 5.42 -8.12 -4.75
N HIS A 111 4.36 -7.60 -5.36
CA HIS A 111 4.15 -7.72 -6.80
C HIS A 111 5.31 -7.10 -7.59
N LEU A 112 5.74 -5.90 -7.19
CA LEU A 112 6.83 -5.20 -7.87
C LEU A 112 8.16 -5.93 -7.67
N LEU A 113 8.44 -6.44 -6.48
CA LEU A 113 9.65 -7.23 -6.22
C LEU A 113 9.69 -8.50 -7.08
N GLN A 114 8.56 -9.20 -7.20
CA GLN A 114 8.47 -10.39 -8.04
C GLN A 114 8.65 -10.05 -9.52
N ALA A 115 8.26 -8.86 -9.94
CA ALA A 115 8.46 -8.40 -11.31
C ALA A 115 9.89 -7.89 -11.58
N GLY A 116 10.77 -7.94 -10.57
CA GLY A 116 12.18 -7.58 -10.71
C GLY A 116 12.51 -6.13 -10.41
N TYR A 117 11.57 -5.35 -9.87
CA TYR A 117 11.84 -3.97 -9.48
C TYR A 117 12.47 -3.90 -8.09
N ARG A 118 13.21 -2.83 -7.84
CA ARG A 118 13.70 -2.50 -6.50
C ARG A 118 12.58 -1.73 -5.80
N ALA A 119 11.93 -2.38 -4.86
CA ALA A 119 10.81 -1.78 -4.12
C ALA A 119 11.09 -1.80 -2.63
N THR A 120 10.82 -0.69 -1.97
CA THR A 120 10.84 -0.56 -0.52
C THR A 120 9.41 -0.34 -0.02
N LEU A 121 9.12 -0.82 1.18
CA LEU A 121 7.81 -0.70 1.80
C LEU A 121 7.92 0.03 3.12
N SER A 122 7.06 1.03 3.33
CA SER A 122 6.95 1.71 4.62
C SER A 122 5.48 2.04 4.91
N HIS A 123 5.20 2.35 6.17
CA HIS A 123 3.85 2.66 6.64
C HIS A 123 3.91 3.96 7.44
N ARG A 124 3.53 5.05 6.78
CA ARG A 124 3.70 6.41 7.32
C ARG A 124 3.01 6.61 8.66
N ASP A 125 1.79 6.08 8.80
CA ASP A 125 0.93 6.46 9.93
C ASP A 125 0.75 5.38 11.00
N LEU A 126 1.39 4.23 10.89
CA LEU A 126 1.30 3.19 11.92
C LEU A 126 1.81 3.69 13.28
N ALA A 127 2.95 4.36 13.30
CA ALA A 127 3.55 4.87 14.53
C ALA A 127 2.68 5.95 15.17
N LEU A 128 2.06 6.83 14.37
CA LEU A 128 1.18 7.88 14.86
C LEU A 128 -0.05 7.30 15.56
N ALA A 129 -0.70 6.30 14.94
CA ALA A 129 -1.87 5.65 15.51
C ALA A 129 -1.52 4.90 16.79
N ASN A 130 -0.39 4.17 16.82
CA ASN A 130 0.07 3.47 18.01
C ASN A 130 0.34 4.45 19.15
N THR A 131 0.95 5.59 18.86
CA THR A 131 1.21 6.64 19.84
C THR A 131 -0.10 7.21 20.39
N GLN A 132 -1.07 7.48 19.54
CA GLN A 132 -2.38 7.98 19.94
C GLN A 132 -3.14 6.96 20.79
N ALA A 133 -3.12 5.69 20.40
CA ALA A 133 -3.76 4.62 21.17
C ALA A 133 -3.16 4.48 22.57
N LYS A 134 -1.84 4.62 22.70
CA LYS A 134 -1.16 4.55 23.99
C LYS A 134 -1.39 5.79 24.85
N GLY A 135 -1.64 6.92 24.24
CA GLY A 135 -1.91 8.18 24.94
C GLY A 135 -3.33 8.31 25.46
N GLN A 136 -4.19 7.37 25.10
CA GLN A 136 -5.57 7.33 25.57
C GLN A 136 -5.73 6.33 26.71
#